data_4a50851f63252c0967cacc642d74cbed
#
_entry.id   4a50851f63252c0967cacc642d74cbed
#
_cell.length_a   1.000
_cell.length_b   1.000
_cell.length_c   1.000
_cell.angle_alpha   90.00
_cell.angle_beta   90.00
_cell.angle_gamma   90.00
#
_symmetry.space_group_name_H-M   'P 1'
#
loop_
_entity.id
_entity.type
_entity.pdbx_description
1 polymer ?
#
loop_
_entity_poly.entity_id
_entity_poly.type
_entity_poly.pdbx_seq_one_letter_code
_entity_poly.pdbx_strand_id
1 'polypeptide(L)'
;MDFTELRHLAEQIETECGKAIIGKGEQIRLVLASLFAGGHVLIDDIPGVGKTTLAKIVATQLERPFFTLSAVTSGVKDVREVIESARKQRFFDQKAPLLFIDEIHRFNKSQQDSLLGAVEQGVFTLIGATTENPSFEVISPLLSRCQVY
;
A
#
# COMPACT_ATOMS: atom_id res chain seq x y z
N MET A 1 -3.94 6.84 -20.28
CA MET A 1 -5.15 7.23 -19.50
C MET A 1 -5.22 8.76 -19.46
N ASP A 2 -6.30 9.33 -19.94
CA ASP A 2 -6.49 10.78 -19.90
C ASP A 2 -7.11 11.23 -18.56
N PHE A 3 -7.22 12.55 -18.37
CA PHE A 3 -7.77 13.09 -17.11
C PHE A 3 -9.22 12.71 -16.85
N THR A 4 -10.01 12.55 -17.89
CA THR A 4 -11.42 12.15 -17.77
C THR A 4 -11.55 10.72 -17.30
N GLU A 5 -10.76 9.82 -17.88
CA GLU A 5 -10.71 8.41 -17.48
C GLU A 5 -10.20 8.26 -16.04
N LEU A 6 -9.14 9.00 -15.70
CA LEU A 6 -8.57 8.98 -14.36
C LEU A 6 -9.57 9.47 -13.32
N ARG A 7 -10.26 10.55 -13.61
CA ARG A 7 -11.30 11.10 -12.74
C ARG A 7 -12.45 10.11 -12.53
N HIS A 8 -12.91 9.50 -13.61
CA HIS A 8 -13.99 8.51 -13.55
C HIS A 8 -13.59 7.29 -12.70
N LEU A 9 -12.36 6.81 -12.89
CA LEU A 9 -11.82 5.71 -12.09
C LEU A 9 -11.73 6.09 -10.60
N ALA A 10 -11.24 7.29 -10.29
CA ALA A 10 -11.18 7.78 -8.93
C ALA A 10 -12.57 7.85 -8.27
N GLU A 11 -13.56 8.35 -8.99
CA GLU A 11 -14.95 8.42 -8.50
C GLU A 11 -15.54 7.01 -8.26
N GLN A 12 -15.25 6.05 -9.12
CA GLN A 12 -15.65 4.65 -8.94
C GLN A 12 -15.03 4.06 -7.67
N ILE A 13 -13.74 4.28 -7.46
CA ILE A 13 -13.02 3.78 -6.27
C ILE A 13 -13.58 4.41 -5.01
N GLU A 14 -13.80 5.73 -5.01
CA GLU A 14 -14.41 6.44 -3.86
C GLU A 14 -15.79 5.87 -3.54
N THR A 15 -16.59 5.59 -4.54
CA THR A 15 -17.94 5.02 -4.36
C THR A 15 -17.87 3.63 -3.75
N GLU A 16 -17.01 2.76 -4.26
CA GLU A 16 -16.85 1.40 -3.75
C GLU A 16 -16.29 1.41 -2.31
N CYS A 17 -15.29 2.25 -2.04
CA CYS A 17 -14.76 2.42 -0.69
C CYS A 17 -15.80 2.97 0.28
N GLY A 18 -16.62 3.89 -0.17
CA GLY A 18 -17.68 4.51 0.64
C GLY A 18 -18.76 3.53 1.11
N LYS A 19 -18.97 2.42 0.40
CA LYS A 19 -19.87 1.35 0.82
C LYS A 19 -19.35 0.57 2.02
N ALA A 20 -18.03 0.45 2.15
CA ALA A 20 -17.36 -0.33 3.19
C ALA A 20 -16.79 0.53 4.32
N ILE A 21 -16.43 1.78 4.03
CA ILE A 21 -15.75 2.68 4.96
C ILE A 21 -16.51 4.01 5.00
N ILE A 22 -17.22 4.24 6.09
CA ILE A 22 -18.05 5.43 6.26
C ILE A 22 -17.24 6.56 6.91
N GLY A 23 -17.38 7.78 6.38
CA GLY A 23 -16.82 8.98 6.99
C GLY A 23 -15.35 9.25 6.69
N LYS A 24 -14.73 8.54 5.75
CA LYS A 24 -13.30 8.67 5.41
C LYS A 24 -13.05 9.12 3.97
N GLY A 25 -13.98 9.83 3.36
CA GLY A 25 -13.89 10.25 1.95
C GLY A 25 -12.67 11.07 1.62
N GLU A 26 -12.28 12.02 2.49
CA GLU A 26 -11.09 12.84 2.28
C GLU A 26 -9.81 12.01 2.32
N GLN A 27 -9.67 11.11 3.29
CA GLN A 27 -8.51 10.23 3.41
C GLN A 27 -8.40 9.32 2.18
N ILE A 28 -9.52 8.79 1.70
CA ILE A 28 -9.57 7.95 0.50
C ILE A 28 -9.05 8.73 -0.71
N ARG A 29 -9.46 9.97 -0.89
CA ARG A 29 -8.97 10.83 -1.98
C ARG A 29 -7.48 11.10 -1.91
N LEU A 30 -6.95 11.34 -0.72
CA LEU A 30 -5.52 11.57 -0.51
C LEU A 30 -4.70 10.32 -0.84
N VAL A 31 -5.17 9.15 -0.41
CA VAL A 31 -4.54 7.86 -0.73
C VAL A 31 -4.52 7.65 -2.25
N LEU A 32 -5.66 7.86 -2.92
CA LEU A 32 -5.75 7.71 -4.37
C LEU A 32 -4.84 8.68 -5.10
N ALA A 33 -4.78 9.94 -4.68
CA ALA A 33 -3.88 10.93 -5.27
C ALA A 33 -2.42 10.50 -5.18
N SER A 34 -2.01 9.96 -4.04
CA SER A 34 -0.65 9.44 -3.84
C SER A 34 -0.34 8.26 -4.75
N LEU A 35 -1.28 7.32 -4.87
CA LEU A 35 -1.12 6.14 -5.71
C LEU A 35 -1.08 6.49 -7.20
N PHE A 36 -1.92 7.41 -7.66
CA PHE A 36 -1.92 7.88 -9.04
C PHE A 36 -0.66 8.65 -9.38
N ALA A 37 -0.05 9.32 -8.40
CA ALA A 37 1.24 9.99 -8.57
C ALA A 37 2.44 9.02 -8.55
N GLY A 38 2.19 7.72 -8.39
CA GLY A 38 3.25 6.71 -8.33
C GLY A 38 3.92 6.59 -6.97
N GLY A 39 3.30 7.15 -5.93
CA GLY A 39 3.84 7.14 -4.57
C GLY A 39 3.42 5.91 -3.75
N HIS A 40 4.03 5.80 -2.59
CA HIS A 40 3.70 4.81 -1.57
C HIS A 40 2.96 5.49 -0.42
N VAL A 41 2.19 4.71 0.33
CA VAL A 41 1.30 5.26 1.37
C VAL A 41 1.49 4.52 2.68
N LEU A 42 1.53 5.26 3.77
CA LEU A 42 1.36 4.74 5.13
C LEU A 42 0.08 5.30 5.73
N ILE A 43 -0.76 4.41 6.21
CA ILE A 43 -2.02 4.78 6.86
C ILE A 43 -1.84 4.65 8.37
N ASP A 44 -1.80 5.78 9.03
CA ASP A 44 -1.67 5.90 10.49
C ASP A 44 -3.05 6.27 11.04
N ASP A 45 -3.83 5.28 11.41
CA ASP A 45 -5.19 5.51 11.87
C ASP A 45 -5.58 4.47 12.92
N ILE A 46 -6.74 4.69 13.53
CA ILE A 46 -7.31 3.85 14.59
C ILE A 46 -7.61 2.45 14.05
N PRO A 47 -7.36 1.37 14.81
CA PRO A 47 -7.67 0.00 14.41
C PRO A 47 -9.14 -0.17 14.02
N GLY A 48 -9.41 -1.03 13.03
CA GLY A 48 -10.77 -1.40 12.64
C GLY A 48 -11.43 -0.48 11.61
N VAL A 49 -10.70 0.44 10.99
CA VAL A 49 -11.25 1.39 9.99
C VAL A 49 -11.19 0.90 8.55
N GLY A 50 -10.97 -0.39 8.31
CA GLY A 50 -11.08 -0.97 6.98
C GLY A 50 -9.89 -0.73 6.06
N LYS A 51 -8.68 -0.60 6.59
CA LYS A 51 -7.44 -0.38 5.81
C LYS A 51 -7.19 -1.48 4.80
N THR A 52 -7.35 -2.75 5.19
CA THR A 52 -7.22 -3.90 4.30
C THR A 52 -8.27 -3.86 3.21
N THR A 53 -9.51 -3.55 3.55
CA THR A 53 -10.62 -3.43 2.61
C THR A 53 -10.35 -2.34 1.59
N LEU A 54 -9.87 -1.18 2.02
CA LEU A 54 -9.47 -0.08 1.14
C LEU A 54 -8.43 -0.55 0.12
N ALA A 55 -7.36 -1.19 0.59
CA ALA A 55 -6.29 -1.67 -0.29
C ALA A 55 -6.80 -2.68 -1.32
N LYS A 56 -7.66 -3.62 -0.92
CA LYS A 56 -8.27 -4.60 -1.84
C LYS A 56 -9.14 -3.94 -2.89
N ILE A 57 -9.98 -2.99 -2.52
CA ILE A 57 -10.86 -2.29 -3.46
C ILE A 57 -10.02 -1.52 -4.48
N VAL A 58 -9.00 -0.81 -4.01
CA VAL A 58 -8.09 -0.07 -4.89
C VAL A 58 -7.40 -1.00 -5.88
N ALA A 59 -6.85 -2.13 -5.41
CA ALA A 59 -6.18 -3.11 -6.27
C ALA A 59 -7.13 -3.68 -7.33
N THR A 60 -8.36 -4.02 -6.94
CA THR A 60 -9.37 -4.56 -7.85
C THR A 60 -9.77 -3.54 -8.92
N GLN A 61 -10.05 -2.31 -8.52
CA GLN A 61 -10.46 -1.26 -9.45
C GLN A 61 -9.35 -0.84 -10.41
N LEU A 62 -8.09 -0.88 -9.96
CA LEU A 62 -6.93 -0.60 -10.80
C LEU A 62 -6.46 -1.80 -11.62
N GLU A 63 -7.11 -2.95 -11.46
CA GLU A 63 -6.73 -4.21 -12.12
C GLU A 63 -5.26 -4.56 -11.90
N ARG A 64 -4.78 -4.36 -10.67
CA ARG A 64 -3.40 -4.65 -10.28
C ARG A 64 -3.34 -5.90 -9.41
N PRO A 65 -2.29 -6.73 -9.58
CA PRO A 65 -2.07 -7.85 -8.67
C PRO A 65 -1.95 -7.35 -7.22
N PHE A 66 -2.46 -8.15 -6.29
CA PHE A 66 -2.52 -7.76 -4.88
C PHE A 66 -1.82 -8.80 -4.01
N PHE A 67 -0.85 -8.34 -3.24
CA PHE A 67 -0.17 -9.14 -2.22
C PHE A 67 -0.41 -8.55 -0.85
N THR A 68 -0.45 -9.39 0.16
CA THR A 68 -0.66 -8.95 1.54
C THR A 68 0.32 -9.66 2.48
N LEU A 69 0.80 -8.92 3.47
CA LEU A 69 1.61 -9.41 4.57
C LEU A 69 1.07 -8.86 5.88
N SER A 70 1.09 -9.68 6.92
CA SER A 70 0.90 -9.20 8.28
C SER A 70 2.25 -9.22 8.99
N ALA A 71 2.71 -8.06 9.45
CA ALA A 71 4.00 -7.97 10.13
C ALA A 71 4.00 -8.71 11.48
N VAL A 72 2.83 -8.99 12.06
CA VAL A 72 2.70 -9.76 13.29
C VAL A 72 3.07 -11.23 13.08
N THR A 73 2.74 -11.80 11.91
CA THR A 73 2.90 -13.23 11.63
C THR A 73 3.98 -13.54 10.59
N SER A 74 4.47 -12.55 9.86
CA SER A 74 5.43 -12.75 8.76
C SER A 74 6.87 -12.63 9.24
N GLY A 75 7.70 -13.59 8.83
CA GLY A 75 9.16 -13.54 9.03
C GLY A 75 9.90 -12.95 7.83
N VAL A 76 11.23 -12.88 7.92
CA VAL A 76 12.09 -12.40 6.83
C VAL A 76 11.88 -13.22 5.55
N LYS A 77 11.70 -14.52 5.68
CA LYS A 77 11.45 -15.42 4.54
C LYS A 77 10.17 -15.04 3.80
N ASP A 78 9.09 -14.75 4.54
CA ASP A 78 7.80 -14.37 3.94
C ASP A 78 7.91 -13.08 3.16
N VAL A 79 8.64 -12.11 3.69
CA VAL A 79 8.91 -10.82 3.02
C VAL A 79 9.67 -11.06 1.71
N ARG A 80 10.72 -11.89 1.74
CA ARG A 80 11.51 -12.22 0.55
C ARG A 80 10.69 -12.93 -0.51
N GLU A 81 9.84 -13.89 -0.11
CA GLU A 81 8.98 -14.64 -1.02
C GLU A 81 7.98 -13.71 -1.72
N VAL A 82 7.39 -12.76 -1.00
CA VAL A 82 6.47 -11.78 -1.60
C VAL A 82 7.21 -10.87 -2.57
N ILE A 83 8.39 -10.39 -2.22
CA ILE A 83 9.22 -9.56 -3.10
C ILE A 83 9.56 -10.31 -4.39
N GLU A 84 9.96 -11.57 -4.31
CA GLU A 84 10.26 -12.40 -5.48
C GLU A 84 9.02 -12.65 -6.33
N SER A 85 7.88 -12.92 -5.71
CA SER A 85 6.60 -13.09 -6.43
C SER A 85 6.20 -11.79 -7.14
N ALA A 86 6.37 -10.65 -6.49
CA ALA A 86 6.09 -9.35 -7.08
C ALA A 86 7.03 -9.05 -8.27
N ARG A 87 8.31 -9.40 -8.18
CA ARG A 87 9.26 -9.26 -9.28
C ARG A 87 8.86 -10.09 -10.49
N LYS A 88 8.47 -11.34 -10.28
CA LYS A 88 7.98 -12.22 -11.35
C LYS A 88 6.73 -11.65 -12.00
N GLN A 89 5.79 -11.19 -11.18
CA GLN A 89 4.54 -10.59 -11.66
C GLN A 89 4.83 -9.33 -12.47
N ARG A 90 5.76 -8.50 -12.01
CA ARG A 90 6.17 -7.27 -12.70
C ARG A 90 6.82 -7.55 -14.05
N PHE A 91 7.50 -8.68 -14.19
CA PHE A 91 8.13 -9.10 -15.45
C PHE A 91 7.08 -9.45 -16.52
N PHE A 92 5.99 -10.13 -16.12
CA PHE A 92 4.94 -10.55 -17.05
C PHE A 92 3.85 -9.49 -17.24
N ASP A 93 3.60 -8.68 -16.23
CA ASP A 93 2.60 -7.62 -16.24
C ASP A 93 3.30 -6.27 -16.06
N GLN A 94 3.01 -5.34 -16.93
CA GLN A 94 3.64 -4.00 -16.87
C GLN A 94 3.14 -3.16 -15.69
N LYS A 95 2.02 -3.55 -15.07
CA LYS A 95 1.49 -2.88 -13.89
C LYS A 95 2.16 -3.39 -12.63
N ALA A 96 2.72 -2.49 -11.84
CA ALA A 96 3.29 -2.87 -10.55
C ALA A 96 2.19 -3.41 -9.62
N PRO A 97 2.42 -4.55 -8.95
CA PRO A 97 1.47 -5.05 -7.98
C PRO A 97 1.35 -4.10 -6.78
N LEU A 98 0.22 -4.18 -6.08
CA LEU A 98 0.03 -3.53 -4.79
C LEU A 98 0.41 -4.50 -3.68
N LEU A 99 1.23 -4.05 -2.75
CA LEU A 99 1.55 -4.79 -1.54
C LEU A 99 0.96 -4.06 -0.34
N PHE A 100 0.02 -4.71 0.34
CA PHE A 100 -0.52 -4.23 1.60
C PHE A 100 0.18 -4.92 2.77
N ILE A 101 0.68 -4.14 3.72
CA ILE A 101 1.32 -4.65 4.93
C ILE A 101 0.56 -4.13 6.15
N ASP A 102 -0.07 -5.06 6.87
CA ASP A 102 -0.75 -4.74 8.13
C ASP A 102 0.26 -4.70 9.28
N GLU A 103 0.09 -3.72 10.16
CA GLU A 103 0.95 -3.53 11.34
C GLU A 103 2.45 -3.43 10.97
N ILE A 104 2.77 -2.65 9.95
CA ILE A 104 4.13 -2.53 9.39
C ILE A 104 5.18 -2.16 10.44
N HIS A 105 4.79 -1.46 11.52
CA HIS A 105 5.67 -1.09 12.61
C HIS A 105 6.22 -2.30 13.38
N ARG A 106 5.60 -3.48 13.24
CA ARG A 106 6.06 -4.72 13.87
C ARG A 106 7.24 -5.36 13.15
N PHE A 107 7.52 -4.97 11.93
CA PHE A 107 8.71 -5.45 11.22
C PHE A 107 9.98 -4.91 11.87
N ASN A 108 10.98 -5.79 12.00
CA ASN A 108 12.29 -5.38 12.46
C ASN A 108 13.04 -4.59 11.37
N LYS A 109 14.20 -4.05 11.72
CA LYS A 109 14.99 -3.25 10.79
C LYS A 109 15.38 -4.03 9.52
N SER A 110 15.76 -5.30 9.65
CA SER A 110 16.16 -6.14 8.52
C SER A 110 15.01 -6.33 7.52
N GLN A 111 13.80 -6.55 8.02
CA GLN A 111 12.60 -6.68 7.19
C GLN A 111 12.27 -5.36 6.49
N GLN A 112 12.36 -4.25 7.21
CA GLN A 112 12.14 -2.92 6.64
C GLN A 112 13.20 -2.56 5.60
N ASP A 113 14.45 -2.92 5.80
CA ASP A 113 15.53 -2.72 4.83
C ASP A 113 15.27 -3.49 3.54
N SER A 114 14.76 -4.71 3.64
CA SER A 114 14.38 -5.51 2.47
C SER A 114 13.24 -4.86 1.67
N LEU A 115 12.25 -4.33 2.37
CA LEU A 115 11.15 -3.59 1.75
C LEU A 115 11.65 -2.32 1.08
N LEU A 116 12.55 -1.59 1.73
CA LEU A 116 13.13 -0.36 1.20
C LEU A 116 13.77 -0.60 -0.17
N GLY A 117 14.60 -1.64 -0.28
CA GLY A 117 15.23 -2.00 -1.55
C GLY A 117 14.23 -2.25 -2.66
N ALA A 118 13.18 -2.99 -2.37
CA ALA A 118 12.12 -3.29 -3.34
C ALA A 118 11.29 -2.05 -3.71
N VAL A 119 11.00 -1.18 -2.75
CA VAL A 119 10.31 0.10 -2.98
C VAL A 119 11.14 0.99 -3.91
N GLU A 120 12.43 1.11 -3.66
CA GLU A 120 13.35 1.90 -4.48
C GLU A 120 13.45 1.39 -5.91
N GLN A 121 13.36 0.08 -6.10
CA GLN A 121 13.40 -0.56 -7.41
C GLN A 121 12.06 -0.54 -8.15
N GLY A 122 11.00 -0.06 -7.53
CA GLY A 122 9.67 -0.03 -8.13
C GLY A 122 9.03 -1.41 -8.34
N VAL A 123 9.40 -2.40 -7.53
CA VAL A 123 8.90 -3.78 -7.63
C VAL A 123 7.40 -3.84 -7.35
N PHE A 124 6.93 -3.04 -6.42
CA PHE A 124 5.52 -2.93 -6.05
C PHE A 124 5.20 -1.51 -5.56
N THR A 125 3.92 -1.21 -5.45
CA THR A 125 3.44 -0.03 -4.74
C THR A 125 3.03 -0.45 -3.33
N LEU A 126 3.59 0.22 -2.33
CA LEU A 126 3.37 -0.13 -0.92
C LEU A 126 2.19 0.64 -0.34
N ILE A 127 1.30 -0.07 0.34
CA ILE A 127 0.31 0.50 1.24
C ILE A 127 0.54 -0.15 2.61
N GLY A 128 1.17 0.58 3.51
CA GLY A 128 1.40 0.13 4.88
C GLY A 128 0.34 0.65 5.82
N ALA A 129 -0.05 -0.16 6.78
CA ALA A 129 -0.96 0.24 7.85
C ALA A 129 -0.26 0.11 9.19
N THR A 130 -0.46 1.07 10.06
CA THR A 130 0.11 1.08 11.40
C THR A 130 -0.89 1.65 12.40
N THR A 131 -0.82 1.19 13.65
CA THR A 131 -1.54 1.75 14.79
C THR A 131 -0.62 2.53 15.71
N GLU A 132 0.69 2.56 15.40
CA GLU A 132 1.73 3.27 16.14
C GLU A 132 2.24 4.47 15.34
N ASN A 133 2.89 5.41 16.01
CA ASN A 133 3.46 6.57 15.33
C ASN A 133 4.59 6.14 14.37
N PRO A 134 4.41 6.28 13.05
CA PRO A 134 5.39 5.82 12.09
C PRO A 134 6.76 6.52 12.21
N SER A 135 6.81 7.72 12.77
CA SER A 135 8.06 8.46 12.98
C SER A 135 9.04 7.73 13.91
N PHE A 136 8.54 6.86 14.79
CA PHE A 136 9.37 6.12 15.73
C PHE A 136 9.60 4.67 15.33
N GLU A 137 8.66 4.08 14.59
CA GLU A 137 8.63 2.63 14.35
C GLU A 137 9.00 2.23 12.93
N VAL A 138 8.99 3.17 12.01
CA VAL A 138 9.38 2.94 10.61
C VAL A 138 10.71 3.63 10.35
N ILE A 139 11.65 2.92 9.69
CA ILE A 139 12.96 3.48 9.39
C ILE A 139 12.82 4.73 8.50
N SER A 140 13.65 5.74 8.78
CA SER A 140 13.57 7.03 8.09
C SER A 140 13.66 6.96 6.56
N PRO A 141 14.54 6.14 5.97
CA PRO A 141 14.60 6.01 4.50
C PRO A 141 13.31 5.47 3.89
N LEU A 142 12.64 4.53 4.55
CA LEU A 142 11.36 4.00 4.08
C LEU A 142 10.25 5.03 4.28
N LEU A 143 10.21 5.65 5.44
CA LEU A 143 9.23 6.68 5.79
C LEU A 143 9.27 7.86 4.80
N SER A 144 10.46 8.29 4.40
CA SER A 144 10.64 9.41 3.47
C SER A 144 10.11 9.16 2.06
N ARG A 145 9.89 7.90 1.69
CA ARG A 145 9.34 7.49 0.40
C ARG A 145 7.83 7.32 0.40
N CYS A 146 7.19 7.51 1.55
CA CYS A 146 5.76 7.31 1.73
C CYS A 146 5.06 8.62 2.06
N GLN A 147 3.80 8.73 1.66
CA GLN A 147 2.89 9.74 2.19
C GLN A 147 2.17 9.13 3.38
N VAL A 148 2.08 9.87 4.47
CA VAL A 148 1.45 9.41 5.72
C VAL A 148 0.10 10.09 5.87
N TYR A 149 -0.94 9.32 6.05
CA TYR A 149 -2.31 9.81 6.23
C TYR A 149 -2.99 9.22 7.45
#